data_aa0269147ef252c20e561a3c18d95639
#
_entry.id   aa0269147ef252c20e561a3c18d95639
#
_cell.length_a   1.000
_cell.length_b   1.000
_cell.length_c   1.000
_cell.angle_alpha   90.00
_cell.angle_beta   90.00
_cell.angle_gamma   90.00
#
_symmetry.space_group_name_H-M   'P 1'
#
loop_
_entity.id
_entity.type
_entity.pdbx_description
1 polymer ?
#
loop_
_entity_poly.entity_id
_entity_poly.type
_entity_poly.pdbx_seq_one_letter_code
_entity_poly.pdbx_strand_id
1 'polypeptide(L)'
;VTAMAVAAIAVIGVSVVAPVVIPSESHAQSRRTVPPTARYVSSNGQGFILDTSGSRPLMRLERSTEVWVLRPTPAPRGDIIYRNDNGDQVLRVTPDGGVTLYTTTAPQGSPASRVGDAQGLASAAMTGAQLVDYFMRQSYRASQAMGRLIVIDVDIQPGSEQVAADTVSAASDAIVRMARSSNLRSQVERVRRVVVSDQGRPSVTLVQGTLRIVIDADAGIAGRPSSARIVRVVGGDALNR
;
A
#
# COMPACT_ATOMS: atom_id res chain seq x y z
N VAL A 1 -59.14 -86.75 -1.59
CA VAL A 1 -57.96 -86.24 -0.83
C VAL A 1 -57.84 -84.76 -1.14
N THR A 2 -58.25 -83.93 -0.21
CA THR A 2 -58.42 -82.49 -0.36
C THR A 2 -57.25 -81.76 0.28
N ALA A 3 -56.58 -80.96 -0.47
CA ALA A 3 -55.45 -80.09 0.00
C ALA A 3 -56.02 -78.67 0.23
N MET A 4 -55.92 -78.18 1.46
CA MET A 4 -56.26 -76.79 1.86
C MET A 4 -55.05 -75.88 1.66
N ALA A 5 -55.21 -74.80 0.91
CA ALA A 5 -54.28 -73.77 0.77
C ALA A 5 -54.54 -72.64 1.78
N VAL A 6 -53.54 -72.31 2.59
CA VAL A 6 -53.54 -71.15 3.51
C VAL A 6 -52.92 -69.97 2.84
N ALA A 7 -53.67 -68.90 2.66
CA ALA A 7 -53.18 -67.61 2.14
C ALA A 7 -52.66 -66.76 3.30
N ALA A 8 -51.36 -66.42 3.25
CA ALA A 8 -50.74 -65.45 4.16
C ALA A 8 -50.87 -64.05 3.58
N ILE A 9 -51.56 -63.14 4.30
CA ILE A 9 -51.62 -61.70 3.95
C ILE A 9 -50.39 -60.98 4.56
N ALA A 10 -49.47 -60.55 3.71
CA ALA A 10 -48.34 -59.68 4.13
C ALA A 10 -48.80 -58.19 4.16
N VAL A 11 -48.83 -57.63 5.34
CA VAL A 11 -49.06 -56.16 5.53
C VAL A 11 -47.72 -55.44 5.31
N ILE A 12 -47.59 -54.69 4.22
CA ILE A 12 -46.45 -53.85 3.92
C ILE A 12 -46.69 -52.49 4.62
N GLY A 13 -46.00 -52.28 5.73
CA GLY A 13 -45.97 -50.98 6.40
C GLY A 13 -45.10 -49.99 5.62
N VAL A 14 -45.71 -48.98 5.01
CA VAL A 14 -44.98 -47.87 4.37
C VAL A 14 -44.57 -46.89 5.47
N SER A 15 -43.26 -46.91 5.84
CA SER A 15 -42.68 -45.89 6.71
C SER A 15 -42.41 -44.63 5.91
N VAL A 16 -43.20 -43.59 6.11
CA VAL A 16 -42.97 -42.25 5.57
C VAL A 16 -41.85 -41.60 6.38
N VAL A 17 -40.61 -41.61 5.86
CA VAL A 17 -39.52 -40.82 6.40
C VAL A 17 -39.68 -39.38 5.91
N ALA A 18 -40.13 -38.48 6.78
CA ALA A 18 -40.14 -37.05 6.49
C ALA A 18 -38.70 -36.53 6.42
N PRO A 19 -38.32 -35.80 5.37
CA PRO A 19 -36.99 -35.19 5.33
C PRO A 19 -36.91 -34.07 6.38
N VAL A 20 -36.01 -34.24 7.36
CA VAL A 20 -35.62 -33.18 8.27
C VAL A 20 -34.85 -32.12 7.46
N VAL A 21 -35.52 -31.03 7.13
CA VAL A 21 -34.89 -29.85 6.58
C VAL A 21 -34.07 -29.20 7.70
N ILE A 22 -32.76 -29.50 7.74
CA ILE A 22 -31.84 -28.78 8.58
C ILE A 22 -31.67 -27.41 7.91
N PRO A 23 -32.04 -26.30 8.57
CA PRO A 23 -31.71 -24.98 8.03
C PRO A 23 -30.19 -24.88 7.96
N SER A 24 -29.64 -24.91 6.77
CA SER A 24 -28.25 -24.52 6.53
C SER A 24 -28.16 -23.05 6.94
N GLU A 25 -27.61 -22.79 8.13
CA GLU A 25 -27.16 -21.45 8.48
C GLU A 25 -26.11 -21.07 7.42
N SER A 26 -26.58 -20.38 6.38
CA SER A 26 -25.70 -19.63 5.49
C SER A 26 -24.96 -18.63 6.37
N HIS A 27 -23.78 -19.02 6.83
CA HIS A 27 -22.78 -18.07 7.23
C HIS A 27 -22.48 -17.27 5.96
N ALA A 28 -23.21 -16.19 5.76
CA ALA A 28 -22.85 -15.15 4.83
C ALA A 28 -21.49 -14.64 5.28
N GLN A 29 -20.43 -15.31 4.83
CA GLN A 29 -19.09 -14.74 4.86
C GLN A 29 -19.23 -13.43 4.13
N SER A 30 -19.32 -12.36 4.90
CA SER A 30 -19.27 -10.99 4.45
C SER A 30 -18.08 -10.90 3.47
N ARG A 31 -18.36 -10.95 2.16
CA ARG A 31 -17.33 -10.80 1.13
C ARG A 31 -16.72 -9.45 1.42
N ARG A 32 -15.48 -9.45 1.93
CA ARG A 32 -14.74 -8.22 2.16
C ARG A 32 -14.76 -7.45 0.85
N THR A 33 -15.47 -6.34 0.83
CA THR A 33 -15.60 -5.53 -0.36
C THR A 33 -14.25 -4.86 -0.59
N VAL A 34 -13.51 -5.36 -1.57
CA VAL A 34 -12.27 -4.70 -2.04
C VAL A 34 -12.72 -3.57 -2.97
N PRO A 35 -12.35 -2.30 -2.70
CA PRO A 35 -12.68 -1.22 -3.60
C PRO A 35 -12.08 -1.47 -4.98
N PRO A 36 -12.79 -1.14 -6.07
CA PRO A 36 -12.24 -1.32 -7.40
C PRO A 36 -11.07 -0.38 -7.66
N THR A 37 -10.15 -0.79 -8.56
CA THR A 37 -9.13 0.10 -9.12
C THR A 37 -9.81 1.25 -9.83
N ALA A 38 -9.66 2.46 -9.29
CA ALA A 38 -10.38 3.64 -9.76
C ALA A 38 -9.76 4.95 -9.26
N ARG A 39 -10.23 6.03 -9.85
CA ARG A 39 -10.02 7.39 -9.36
C ARG A 39 -11.12 7.75 -8.37
N TYR A 40 -10.71 8.29 -7.23
CA TYR A 40 -11.57 8.73 -6.14
C TYR A 40 -11.32 10.20 -5.84
N VAL A 41 -12.36 10.88 -5.36
CA VAL A 41 -12.26 12.24 -4.85
C VAL A 41 -12.95 12.28 -3.50
N SER A 42 -12.25 12.80 -2.50
CA SER A 42 -12.79 12.99 -1.16
C SER A 42 -13.60 14.28 -1.06
N SER A 43 -14.48 14.37 -0.07
CA SER A 43 -15.38 15.52 0.12
C SER A 43 -14.65 16.86 0.32
N ASN A 44 -13.38 16.83 0.73
CA ASN A 44 -12.51 18.01 0.83
C ASN A 44 -11.76 18.33 -0.48
N GLY A 45 -12.12 17.67 -1.60
CA GLY A 45 -11.53 17.90 -2.93
C GLY A 45 -10.18 17.23 -3.20
N GLN A 46 -9.69 16.37 -2.29
CA GLN A 46 -8.45 15.63 -2.52
C GLN A 46 -8.71 14.43 -3.43
N GLY A 47 -8.15 14.46 -4.64
CA GLY A 47 -8.18 13.34 -5.58
C GLY A 47 -7.07 12.32 -5.29
N PHE A 48 -7.36 11.04 -5.55
CA PHE A 48 -6.39 9.94 -5.48
C PHE A 48 -6.78 8.80 -6.40
N ILE A 49 -5.79 8.01 -6.80
CA ILE A 49 -5.97 6.72 -7.47
C ILE A 49 -5.72 5.64 -6.44
N LEU A 50 -6.64 4.68 -6.34
CA LEU A 50 -6.48 3.43 -5.62
C LEU A 50 -6.39 2.31 -6.64
N ASP A 51 -5.32 1.53 -6.59
CA ASP A 51 -5.10 0.37 -7.44
C ASP A 51 -5.09 -0.89 -6.57
N THR A 52 -6.07 -1.74 -6.79
CA THR A 52 -6.27 -3.01 -6.08
C THR A 52 -6.11 -4.22 -7.02
N SER A 53 -5.57 -4.01 -8.22
CA SER A 53 -5.41 -5.06 -9.22
C SER A 53 -4.26 -6.03 -8.89
N GLY A 54 -3.27 -5.58 -8.13
CA GLY A 54 -2.11 -6.37 -7.74
C GLY A 54 -2.27 -7.09 -6.39
N SER A 55 -1.24 -7.81 -5.97
CA SER A 55 -1.19 -8.52 -4.69
C SER A 55 -1.23 -7.59 -3.47
N ARG A 56 -0.81 -6.35 -3.63
CA ARG A 56 -0.86 -5.29 -2.61
C ARG A 56 -1.55 -4.06 -3.19
N PRO A 57 -2.51 -3.49 -2.46
CA PRO A 57 -3.13 -2.24 -2.89
C PRO A 57 -2.12 -1.11 -2.94
N LEU A 58 -2.18 -0.33 -4.02
CA LEU A 58 -1.36 0.85 -4.23
C LEU A 58 -2.24 2.10 -4.22
N MET A 59 -1.71 3.21 -3.75
CA MET A 59 -2.42 4.49 -3.77
C MET A 59 -1.48 5.61 -4.17
N ARG A 60 -1.98 6.54 -4.99
CA ARG A 60 -1.28 7.77 -5.34
C ARG A 60 -2.23 8.96 -5.20
N LEU A 61 -1.84 9.96 -4.43
CA LEU A 61 -2.52 11.24 -4.41
C LEU A 61 -2.29 11.98 -5.73
N GLU A 62 -3.30 12.65 -6.28
CA GLU A 62 -3.20 13.31 -7.60
C GLU A 62 -2.10 14.37 -7.68
N ARG A 63 -1.80 15.04 -6.57
CA ARG A 63 -0.75 16.05 -6.50
C ARG A 63 0.63 15.49 -6.09
N SER A 64 0.76 14.16 -6.05
CA SER A 64 2.00 13.46 -5.68
C SER A 64 2.42 12.55 -6.81
N THR A 65 3.72 12.42 -7.00
CA THR A 65 4.32 11.40 -7.87
C THR A 65 4.52 10.09 -7.13
N GLU A 66 4.49 10.12 -5.80
CA GLU A 66 4.75 8.95 -4.97
C GLU A 66 3.56 8.00 -4.96
N VAL A 67 3.83 6.73 -5.21
CA VAL A 67 2.89 5.62 -5.04
C VAL A 67 3.11 4.99 -3.68
N TRP A 68 2.08 4.92 -2.86
CA TRP A 68 2.12 4.26 -1.55
C TRP A 68 1.66 2.82 -1.66
N VAL A 69 2.37 1.93 -1.01
CA VAL A 69 1.95 0.54 -0.82
C VAL A 69 1.13 0.46 0.46
N LEU A 70 -0.09 -0.03 0.34
CA LEU A 70 -1.01 -0.11 1.46
C LEU A 70 -1.08 -1.54 2.01
N ARG A 71 -1.24 -1.63 3.34
CA ARG A 71 -1.46 -2.88 4.06
C ARG A 71 -2.88 -2.91 4.60
N PRO A 72 -3.76 -3.79 4.08
CA PRO A 72 -5.10 -3.95 4.60
C PRO A 72 -5.06 -4.65 5.97
N THR A 73 -5.75 -4.09 6.94
CA THR A 73 -5.89 -4.63 8.30
C THR A 73 -7.38 -4.70 8.63
N PRO A 74 -7.91 -5.87 9.02
CA PRO A 74 -9.29 -5.98 9.49
C PRO A 74 -9.56 -5.08 10.70
N ALA A 75 -10.74 -4.49 10.75
CA ALA A 75 -11.21 -3.65 11.84
C ALA A 75 -12.61 -4.10 12.30
N PRO A 76 -13.09 -3.65 13.47
CA PRO A 76 -14.44 -3.97 13.96
C PRO A 76 -15.53 -3.64 12.92
N ARG A 77 -16.66 -4.34 13.00
CA ARG A 77 -17.83 -4.22 12.12
C ARG A 77 -17.58 -4.61 10.64
N GLY A 78 -16.44 -5.30 10.37
CA GLY A 78 -16.10 -5.74 9.02
C GLY A 78 -15.39 -4.69 8.17
N ASP A 79 -15.05 -3.55 8.73
CA ASP A 79 -14.24 -2.53 8.06
C ASP A 79 -12.83 -3.04 7.74
N ILE A 80 -12.21 -2.44 6.74
CA ILE A 80 -10.80 -2.64 6.41
C ILE A 80 -10.08 -1.31 6.52
N ILE A 81 -9.04 -1.26 7.34
CA ILE A 81 -8.15 -0.10 7.45
C ILE A 81 -6.90 -0.37 6.60
N TYR A 82 -6.62 0.52 5.68
CA TYR A 82 -5.41 0.48 4.86
C TYR A 82 -4.37 1.41 5.47
N ARG A 83 -3.21 0.84 5.77
CA ARG A 83 -2.09 1.57 6.40
C ARG A 83 -0.92 1.67 5.45
N ASN A 84 -0.19 2.78 5.53
CA ASN A 84 1.10 2.93 4.85
C ASN A 84 2.21 2.13 5.58
N ASP A 85 3.44 2.21 5.10
CA ASP A 85 4.61 1.55 5.68
C ASP A 85 5.08 2.14 7.03
N ASN A 86 4.58 3.32 7.39
CA ASN A 86 4.73 3.92 8.71
C ASN A 86 3.73 3.39 9.74
N GLY A 87 2.70 2.67 9.29
CA GLY A 87 1.56 2.26 10.12
C GLY A 87 0.45 3.30 10.23
N ASP A 88 0.57 4.46 9.55
CA ASP A 88 -0.46 5.48 9.56
C ASP A 88 -1.68 5.00 8.79
N GLN A 89 -2.87 5.26 9.31
CA GLN A 89 -4.13 5.01 8.62
C GLN A 89 -4.27 5.98 7.45
N VAL A 90 -4.47 5.43 6.25
CA VAL A 90 -4.61 6.20 5.01
C VAL A 90 -6.02 6.10 4.46
N LEU A 91 -6.60 4.90 4.45
CA LEU A 91 -7.97 4.66 4.01
C LEU A 91 -8.70 3.77 5.02
N ARG A 92 -10.01 3.95 5.09
CA ARG A 92 -10.95 3.00 5.69
C ARG A 92 -11.99 2.64 4.66
N VAL A 93 -12.30 1.37 4.55
CA VAL A 93 -13.32 0.83 3.66
C VAL A 93 -14.32 0.07 4.51
N THR A 94 -15.60 0.40 4.35
CA THR A 94 -16.70 -0.26 5.04
C THR A 94 -17.22 -1.46 4.23
N PRO A 95 -17.94 -2.42 4.83
CA PRO A 95 -18.46 -3.60 4.13
C PRO A 95 -19.40 -3.28 2.97
N ASP A 96 -20.10 -2.15 3.02
CA ASP A 96 -20.99 -1.62 1.98
C ASP A 96 -20.25 -0.86 0.86
N GLY A 97 -18.89 -0.80 0.93
CA GLY A 97 -18.04 -0.20 -0.08
C GLY A 97 -17.76 1.29 0.10
N GLY A 98 -18.19 1.89 1.21
CA GLY A 98 -17.83 3.28 1.56
C GLY A 98 -16.33 3.43 1.74
N VAL A 99 -15.74 4.48 1.17
CA VAL A 99 -14.31 4.80 1.27
C VAL A 99 -14.12 6.10 2.02
N THR A 100 -13.20 6.13 3.00
CA THR A 100 -12.81 7.33 3.74
C THR A 100 -11.30 7.53 3.63
N LEU A 101 -10.89 8.72 3.19
CA LEU A 101 -9.47 9.11 3.08
C LEU A 101 -9.04 9.86 4.36
N TYR A 102 -7.86 9.49 4.87
CA TYR A 102 -7.21 10.16 6.00
C TYR A 102 -5.94 10.85 5.52
N THR A 103 -5.80 12.12 5.83
CA THR A 103 -4.64 12.94 5.50
C THR A 103 -4.27 13.84 6.67
N THR A 104 -3.12 14.48 6.61
CA THR A 104 -2.72 15.48 7.63
C THR A 104 -3.68 16.67 7.71
N THR A 105 -4.35 17.03 6.61
CA THR A 105 -5.36 18.08 6.55
C THR A 105 -6.77 17.62 6.91
N ALA A 106 -7.01 16.32 6.95
CA ALA A 106 -8.27 15.69 7.36
C ALA A 106 -7.99 14.46 8.25
N PRO A 107 -7.49 14.65 9.47
CA PRO A 107 -7.12 13.56 10.37
C PRO A 107 -8.33 12.76 10.87
N GLN A 108 -9.52 13.34 10.87
CA GLN A 108 -10.78 12.66 11.23
C GLN A 108 -11.37 11.84 10.07
N GLY A 109 -10.75 11.93 8.89
CA GLY A 109 -11.20 11.27 7.68
C GLY A 109 -12.17 12.14 6.86
N SER A 110 -12.09 11.96 5.54
CA SER A 110 -12.96 12.61 4.56
C SER A 110 -13.57 11.54 3.67
N PRO A 111 -14.91 11.38 3.63
CA PRO A 111 -15.57 10.44 2.74
C PRO A 111 -15.15 10.68 1.29
N ALA A 112 -14.95 9.61 0.55
CA ALA A 112 -14.51 9.67 -0.84
C ALA A 112 -15.43 8.87 -1.75
N SER A 113 -15.70 9.42 -2.92
CA SER A 113 -16.51 8.79 -3.95
C SER A 113 -15.66 8.43 -5.17
N ARG A 114 -15.98 7.31 -5.82
CA ARG A 114 -15.41 6.96 -7.11
C ARG A 114 -15.92 7.92 -8.18
N VAL A 115 -15.00 8.49 -8.96
CA VAL A 115 -15.33 9.47 -9.99
C VAL A 115 -14.97 9.01 -11.40
N GLY A 116 -14.29 7.88 -11.54
CA GLY A 116 -13.94 7.30 -12.85
C GLY A 116 -13.01 6.11 -12.71
N ASP A 117 -12.72 5.47 -13.84
CA ASP A 117 -11.74 4.40 -13.93
C ASP A 117 -10.33 4.96 -13.87
N ALA A 118 -9.38 4.14 -13.44
CA ALA A 118 -7.97 4.46 -13.45
C ALA A 118 -7.15 3.27 -13.97
N GLN A 119 -6.03 3.58 -14.58
CA GLN A 119 -5.02 2.56 -14.89
C GLN A 119 -4.24 2.19 -13.62
N GLY A 120 -3.71 0.96 -13.60
CA GLY A 120 -2.84 0.50 -12.53
C GLY A 120 -1.64 1.44 -12.30
N LEU A 121 -1.16 1.48 -11.07
CA LEU A 121 -0.06 2.34 -10.63
C LEU A 121 1.33 1.67 -10.77
N ALA A 122 1.41 0.53 -11.46
CA ALA A 122 2.69 -0.12 -11.73
C ALA A 122 3.60 0.82 -12.55
N SER A 123 4.84 0.96 -12.10
CA SER A 123 5.82 1.79 -12.78
C SER A 123 6.30 1.10 -14.07
N ALA A 124 6.54 1.88 -15.12
CA ALA A 124 7.10 1.36 -16.37
C ALA A 124 8.60 1.04 -16.19
N ALA A 125 9.06 -0.04 -16.80
CA ALA A 125 10.49 -0.37 -16.83
C ALA A 125 11.29 0.71 -17.53
N MET A 126 12.46 1.05 -16.98
CA MET A 126 13.41 2.01 -17.56
C MET A 126 14.62 1.28 -18.14
N THR A 127 15.18 1.80 -19.25
CA THR A 127 16.48 1.36 -19.75
C THR A 127 17.60 1.88 -18.84
N GLY A 128 18.79 1.28 -18.90
CA GLY A 128 19.93 1.73 -18.10
C GLY A 128 20.30 3.20 -18.30
N ALA A 129 20.28 3.70 -19.55
CA ALA A 129 20.55 5.11 -19.83
C ALA A 129 19.46 6.03 -19.23
N GLN A 130 18.20 5.67 -19.38
CA GLN A 130 17.08 6.42 -18.76
C GLN A 130 17.18 6.45 -17.23
N LEU A 131 17.67 5.37 -16.64
CA LEU A 131 17.86 5.25 -15.20
C LEU A 131 18.95 6.21 -14.69
N VAL A 132 20.10 6.27 -15.36
CA VAL A 132 21.17 7.22 -15.01
C VAL A 132 20.68 8.65 -15.07
N ASP A 133 20.04 9.04 -16.19
CA ASP A 133 19.46 10.38 -16.33
C ASP A 133 18.41 10.68 -15.25
N TYR A 134 17.62 9.68 -14.88
CA TYR A 134 16.62 9.80 -13.83
C TYR A 134 17.29 10.07 -12.48
N PHE A 135 18.32 9.32 -12.10
CA PHE A 135 19.05 9.53 -10.85
C PHE A 135 19.72 10.90 -10.79
N MET A 136 20.31 11.33 -11.89
CA MET A 136 20.90 12.68 -11.98
C MET A 136 19.85 13.78 -11.76
N ARG A 137 18.67 13.66 -12.36
CA ARG A 137 17.57 14.61 -12.14
C ARG A 137 17.09 14.62 -10.68
N GLN A 138 17.00 13.46 -10.04
CA GLN A 138 16.59 13.38 -8.63
C GLN A 138 17.67 13.96 -7.69
N SER A 139 18.95 13.70 -7.95
CA SER A 139 20.07 14.31 -7.23
C SER A 139 20.07 15.83 -7.36
N TYR A 140 19.88 16.34 -8.59
CA TYR A 140 19.77 17.77 -8.86
C TYR A 140 18.60 18.41 -8.09
N ARG A 141 17.42 17.77 -8.12
CA ARG A 141 16.22 18.23 -7.42
C ARG A 141 16.43 18.33 -5.91
N ALA A 142 17.04 17.31 -5.31
CA ALA A 142 17.38 17.29 -3.88
C ALA A 142 18.41 18.38 -3.56
N SER A 143 19.44 18.54 -4.41
CA SER A 143 20.50 19.55 -4.26
C SER A 143 19.94 20.98 -4.33
N GLN A 144 19.05 21.26 -5.27
CA GLN A 144 18.38 22.56 -5.38
C GLN A 144 17.58 22.90 -4.11
N ALA A 145 16.82 21.93 -3.56
CA ALA A 145 16.05 22.14 -2.35
C ALA A 145 16.93 22.40 -1.11
N MET A 146 18.12 21.78 -1.09
CA MET A 146 19.08 21.91 0.00
C MET A 146 20.02 23.13 -0.13
N GLY A 147 20.11 23.74 -1.31
CA GLY A 147 21.09 24.79 -1.62
C GLY A 147 22.55 24.29 -1.62
N ARG A 148 22.77 22.98 -1.75
CA ARG A 148 24.08 22.35 -1.81
C ARG A 148 24.00 20.98 -2.47
N LEU A 149 25.13 20.45 -2.91
CA LEU A 149 25.19 19.15 -3.55
C LEU A 149 24.73 18.03 -2.59
N ILE A 150 23.79 17.22 -3.04
CA ILE A 150 23.39 15.94 -2.47
C ILE A 150 23.73 14.86 -3.50
N VAL A 151 24.67 14.01 -3.15
CA VAL A 151 25.08 12.88 -4.02
C VAL A 151 24.14 11.72 -3.78
N ILE A 152 23.62 11.13 -4.85
CA ILE A 152 22.82 9.90 -4.80
C ILE A 152 23.61 8.80 -5.52
N ASP A 153 24.01 7.79 -4.76
CA ASP A 153 24.69 6.60 -5.27
C ASP A 153 23.73 5.41 -5.25
N VAL A 154 23.78 4.61 -6.28
CA VAL A 154 22.94 3.44 -6.44
C VAL A 154 23.83 2.23 -6.75
N ASP A 155 23.83 1.25 -5.85
CA ASP A 155 24.59 0.00 -5.93
C ASP A 155 23.60 -1.18 -5.87
N ILE A 156 23.18 -1.64 -7.04
CA ILE A 156 22.11 -2.64 -7.20
C ILE A 156 22.50 -3.70 -8.22
N GLN A 157 21.91 -4.88 -8.06
CA GLN A 157 22.00 -5.96 -9.02
C GLN A 157 21.01 -5.76 -10.20
N PRO A 158 21.28 -6.37 -11.37
CA PRO A 158 20.31 -6.41 -12.45
C PRO A 158 18.96 -6.97 -12.01
N GLY A 159 17.87 -6.29 -12.38
CA GLY A 159 16.50 -6.60 -11.97
C GLY A 159 15.96 -5.73 -10.84
N SER A 160 16.81 -4.99 -10.13
CA SER A 160 16.42 -4.07 -9.05
C SER A 160 16.16 -2.63 -9.52
N GLU A 161 16.33 -2.35 -10.82
CA GLU A 161 16.36 -0.98 -11.38
C GLU A 161 15.09 -0.20 -11.07
N GLN A 162 13.93 -0.85 -11.22
CA GLN A 162 12.64 -0.20 -11.00
C GLN A 162 12.44 0.19 -9.54
N VAL A 163 12.74 -0.74 -8.62
CA VAL A 163 12.59 -0.49 -7.17
C VAL A 163 13.60 0.58 -6.71
N ALA A 164 14.80 0.58 -7.28
CA ALA A 164 15.80 1.60 -7.02
C ALA A 164 15.35 2.98 -7.51
N ALA A 165 14.78 3.07 -8.72
CA ALA A 165 14.25 4.33 -9.26
C ALA A 165 13.15 4.91 -8.36
N ASP A 166 12.21 4.07 -7.95
CA ASP A 166 11.13 4.45 -7.04
C ASP A 166 11.68 4.88 -5.66
N THR A 167 12.74 4.22 -5.20
CA THR A 167 13.42 4.55 -3.92
C THR A 167 14.12 5.91 -4.00
N VAL A 168 14.86 6.16 -5.07
CA VAL A 168 15.56 7.44 -5.29
C VAL A 168 14.55 8.58 -5.39
N SER A 169 13.40 8.37 -6.05
CA SER A 169 12.30 9.33 -6.07
C SER A 169 11.77 9.61 -4.66
N ALA A 170 11.46 8.58 -3.87
CA ALA A 170 10.97 8.72 -2.52
C ALA A 170 11.97 9.44 -1.60
N ALA A 171 13.28 9.18 -1.76
CA ALA A 171 14.34 9.86 -1.03
C ALA A 171 14.42 11.35 -1.40
N SER A 172 14.39 11.67 -2.70
CA SER A 172 14.38 13.04 -3.19
C SER A 172 13.13 13.80 -2.67
N ASP A 173 11.93 13.18 -2.73
CA ASP A 173 10.70 13.76 -2.22
C ASP A 173 10.77 14.03 -0.71
N ALA A 174 11.33 13.10 0.06
CA ALA A 174 11.56 13.27 1.49
C ALA A 174 12.47 14.46 1.77
N ILE A 175 13.63 14.54 1.10
CA ILE A 175 14.59 15.64 1.25
C ILE A 175 13.94 16.98 0.91
N VAL A 176 13.27 17.08 -0.25
CA VAL A 176 12.61 18.33 -0.69
C VAL A 176 11.52 18.75 0.30
N ARG A 177 10.71 17.82 0.78
CA ARG A 177 9.66 18.10 1.76
C ARG A 177 10.24 18.60 3.08
N MET A 178 11.28 17.97 3.59
CA MET A 178 11.94 18.37 4.83
C MET A 178 12.67 19.71 4.70
N ALA A 179 13.34 19.98 3.57
CA ALA A 179 14.02 21.22 3.30
C ALA A 179 13.07 22.43 3.26
N ARG A 180 11.79 22.20 2.88
CA ARG A 180 10.75 23.23 2.88
C ARG A 180 10.04 23.40 4.22
N SER A 181 10.22 22.47 5.14
CA SER A 181 9.60 22.51 6.46
C SER A 181 10.50 23.22 7.47
N SER A 182 10.01 24.28 8.11
CA SER A 182 10.77 24.99 9.17
C SER A 182 11.22 24.09 10.30
N ASN A 183 10.37 23.11 10.68
CA ASN A 183 10.64 22.22 11.80
C ASN A 183 11.60 21.06 11.46
N LEU A 184 11.73 20.70 10.18
CA LEU A 184 12.52 19.53 9.75
C LEU A 184 13.81 19.92 9.01
N ARG A 185 13.96 21.21 8.66
CA ARG A 185 15.11 21.68 7.87
C ARG A 185 16.44 21.35 8.54
N SER A 186 16.58 21.62 9.83
CA SER A 186 17.80 21.33 10.58
C SER A 186 18.13 19.83 10.61
N GLN A 187 17.14 18.97 10.56
CA GLN A 187 17.32 17.52 10.53
C GLN A 187 17.83 17.03 9.17
N VAL A 188 17.26 17.54 8.08
CA VAL A 188 17.69 17.15 6.73
C VAL A 188 19.04 17.77 6.34
N GLU A 189 19.45 18.86 6.96
CA GLU A 189 20.79 19.45 6.77
C GLU A 189 21.93 18.50 7.14
N ARG A 190 21.66 17.48 7.96
CA ARG A 190 22.62 16.41 8.27
C ARG A 190 22.86 15.46 7.08
N VAL A 191 21.89 15.34 6.15
CA VAL A 191 22.01 14.44 4.99
C VAL A 191 22.95 15.05 3.97
N ARG A 192 24.05 14.38 3.67
CA ARG A 192 25.05 14.78 2.66
C ARG A 192 25.05 13.88 1.44
N ARG A 193 24.73 12.61 1.65
CA ARG A 193 24.77 11.55 0.65
C ARG A 193 23.58 10.61 0.87
N VAL A 194 23.04 10.11 -0.22
CA VAL A 194 22.03 9.02 -0.22
C VAL A 194 22.68 7.82 -0.91
N VAL A 195 22.60 6.65 -0.28
CA VAL A 195 23.07 5.39 -0.85
C VAL A 195 21.89 4.42 -0.90
N VAL A 196 21.55 3.95 -2.09
CA VAL A 196 20.53 2.92 -2.30
C VAL A 196 21.24 1.63 -2.71
N SER A 197 20.90 0.53 -2.03
CA SER A 197 21.49 -0.79 -2.28
C SER A 197 20.41 -1.87 -2.12
N ASP A 198 20.52 -2.97 -2.84
CA ASP A 198 19.70 -4.18 -2.66
C ASP A 198 20.42 -5.27 -1.88
N GLN A 199 21.60 -4.96 -1.33
CA GLN A 199 22.41 -5.91 -0.59
C GLN A 199 22.17 -5.81 0.92
N GLY A 200 21.59 -6.85 1.48
CA GLY A 200 21.34 -6.97 2.91
C GLY A 200 19.88 -6.88 3.34
N ARG A 201 19.63 -6.67 4.63
CA ARG A 201 18.26 -6.56 5.15
C ARG A 201 17.66 -5.19 4.82
N PRO A 202 16.42 -5.15 4.32
CA PRO A 202 15.72 -3.89 4.03
C PRO A 202 15.72 -2.95 5.24
N SER A 203 16.25 -1.74 5.05
CA SER A 203 16.41 -0.78 6.15
C SER A 203 16.55 0.65 5.64
N VAL A 204 16.28 1.61 6.51
CA VAL A 204 16.58 3.03 6.32
C VAL A 204 17.34 3.51 7.54
N THR A 205 18.52 4.05 7.34
CA THR A 205 19.37 4.58 8.42
C THR A 205 20.07 5.86 8.01
N LEU A 206 20.28 6.76 8.97
CA LEU A 206 21.10 7.95 8.77
C LEU A 206 22.31 7.87 9.69
N VAL A 207 23.49 7.65 9.13
CA VAL A 207 24.74 7.53 9.88
C VAL A 207 25.80 8.45 9.26
N GLN A 208 26.40 9.30 10.07
CA GLN A 208 27.48 10.23 9.65
C GLN A 208 27.17 11.01 8.35
N GLY A 209 25.92 11.47 8.20
CA GLY A 209 25.49 12.22 7.05
C GLY A 209 25.12 11.40 5.79
N THR A 210 25.25 10.08 5.87
CA THR A 210 24.84 9.16 4.81
C THR A 210 23.47 8.56 5.12
N LEU A 211 22.49 8.88 4.31
CA LEU A 211 21.18 8.21 4.30
C LEU A 211 21.32 6.92 3.49
N ARG A 212 21.46 5.80 4.19
CA ARG A 212 21.52 4.48 3.56
C ARG A 212 20.13 3.85 3.51
N ILE A 213 19.73 3.40 2.34
CA ILE A 213 18.46 2.71 2.08
C ILE A 213 18.79 1.36 1.45
N VAL A 214 18.46 0.28 2.14
CA VAL A 214 18.53 -1.08 1.61
C VAL A 214 17.12 -1.49 1.19
N ILE A 215 16.98 -1.87 -0.08
CA ILE A 215 15.69 -2.28 -0.68
C ILE A 215 15.57 -3.80 -0.75
N ASP A 216 14.33 -4.28 -0.89
CA ASP A 216 13.99 -5.66 -1.19
C ASP A 216 13.43 -5.72 -2.62
N ALA A 217 14.28 -6.06 -3.58
CA ALA A 217 13.89 -6.08 -5.00
C ALA A 217 12.80 -7.12 -5.29
N ASP A 218 12.79 -8.26 -4.58
CA ASP A 218 11.82 -9.34 -4.78
C ASP A 218 10.41 -8.93 -4.35
N ALA A 219 10.29 -8.00 -3.41
CA ALA A 219 9.01 -7.44 -3.00
C ALA A 219 8.50 -6.33 -3.94
N GLY A 220 9.21 -6.01 -5.03
CA GLY A 220 8.87 -4.97 -5.98
C GLY A 220 8.67 -3.61 -5.31
N ILE A 221 7.66 -2.86 -5.71
CA ILE A 221 7.36 -1.53 -5.13
C ILE A 221 7.16 -1.57 -3.60
N ALA A 222 6.79 -2.72 -3.04
CA ALA A 222 6.63 -2.89 -1.59
C ALA A 222 7.96 -3.07 -0.85
N GLY A 223 9.04 -3.33 -1.57
CA GLY A 223 10.37 -3.51 -1.01
C GLY A 223 11.15 -2.22 -0.79
N ARG A 224 10.57 -1.07 -1.15
CA ARG A 224 11.14 0.25 -0.90
C ARG A 224 10.45 0.97 0.26
N PRO A 225 11.15 1.86 0.96
CA PRO A 225 10.50 2.75 1.92
C PRO A 225 9.69 3.85 1.21
N SER A 226 8.62 4.31 1.86
CA SER A 226 7.96 5.56 1.45
C SER A 226 8.78 6.79 1.83
N SER A 227 8.50 7.93 1.17
CA SER A 227 9.10 9.21 1.57
C SER A 227 8.74 9.57 3.02
N ALA A 228 7.55 9.19 3.49
CA ALA A 228 7.12 9.39 4.86
C ALA A 228 7.98 8.61 5.87
N ARG A 229 8.33 7.36 5.55
CA ARG A 229 9.26 6.56 6.38
C ARG A 229 10.66 7.16 6.41
N ILE A 230 11.16 7.65 5.27
CA ILE A 230 12.46 8.33 5.19
C ILE A 230 12.45 9.60 6.06
N VAL A 231 11.38 10.42 5.96
CA VAL A 231 11.21 11.60 6.82
C VAL A 231 11.23 11.23 8.30
N ARG A 232 10.56 10.15 8.69
CA ARG A 232 10.56 9.68 10.09
C ARG A 232 11.96 9.33 10.57
N VAL A 233 12.76 8.61 9.76
CA VAL A 233 14.12 8.23 10.13
C VAL A 233 15.05 9.45 10.20
N VAL A 234 15.00 10.33 9.22
CA VAL A 234 15.85 11.54 9.17
C VAL A 234 15.43 12.56 10.23
N GLY A 235 14.11 12.71 10.42
CA GLY A 235 13.53 13.64 11.41
C GLY A 235 13.79 13.23 12.86
N GLY A 236 13.87 11.91 13.13
CA GLY A 236 14.11 11.40 14.48
C GLY A 236 13.15 12.00 15.50
N ASP A 237 13.69 12.43 16.64
CA ASP A 237 12.91 12.98 17.76
C ASP A 237 12.22 14.31 17.46
N ALA A 238 12.58 15.01 16.37
CA ALA A 238 11.92 16.28 15.99
C ALA A 238 10.47 16.12 15.58
N LEU A 239 10.04 14.89 15.24
CA LEU A 239 8.64 14.55 14.89
C LEU A 239 7.77 14.25 16.11
N ASN A 240 8.36 14.10 17.28
CA ASN A 240 7.67 13.75 18.54
C ASN A 240 7.47 14.98 19.43
N ARG A 241 7.87 16.16 18.98
CA ARG A 241 7.68 17.46 19.65
C ARG A 241 6.62 18.27 18.91
#